data_9509a1b0c07aac6e6740ad9297d289c7
#
_entry.id   9509a1b0c07aac6e6740ad9297d289c7
#
_cell.length_a   1.000
_cell.length_b   1.000
_cell.length_c   1.000
_cell.angle_alpha   90.00
_cell.angle_beta   90.00
_cell.angle_gamma   90.00
#
_symmetry.space_group_name_H-M   'P 1'
#
loop_
_entity.id
_entity.type
_entity.pdbx_description
1 polymer ?
#
loop_
_entity_poly.entity_id
_entity_poly.type
_entity_poly.pdbx_seq_one_letter_code
_entity_poly.pdbx_strand_id
1 'polypeptide(L)'
;MLFRTGFRITKCAITILLASWTGSLAANWEATLSKEPAGKFGELRPLRASYRFGWSGVTAATGEIHFTKPSNDRFQLEGTGRTIGLVRALWKLDVTYRAVANSQTLAPTETQQSESYRSKKIVTHLTFTSSGVTRARTEGEGAAAKTTTRDFRLPDLFDLHSAALYLRSQPLTQGSVYRLAVYPATNAYLAYVTVTGREKVSVRAGTYNAIKLDLRLKRIGKHLELEPHKKFRRATIWVSDDAERLILRIEAQVFVGTVFAELQSVRFDHPNQG
;
A
#
# COMPACT_ATOMS: atom_id res chain seq x y z
N MET A 1 -54.52 3.33 -73.93
CA MET A 1 -55.76 2.67 -73.50
C MET A 1 -55.57 2.08 -72.09
N LEU A 2 -56.47 2.49 -71.19
CA LEU A 2 -56.72 1.98 -69.88
C LEU A 2 -55.74 2.27 -68.73
N PHE A 3 -56.14 3.22 -67.96
CA PHE A 3 -56.20 3.41 -66.50
C PHE A 3 -55.94 2.18 -65.62
N ARG A 4 -55.13 2.40 -64.53
CA ARG A 4 -55.62 2.07 -63.17
C ARG A 4 -54.78 2.72 -62.07
N THR A 5 -55.49 3.56 -61.37
CA THR A 5 -55.22 4.13 -60.07
C THR A 5 -54.93 3.04 -59.00
N GLY A 6 -53.93 3.28 -58.16
CA GLY A 6 -53.62 2.40 -56.99
C GLY A 6 -53.00 3.20 -55.85
N PHE A 7 -53.80 3.41 -54.92
CA PHE A 7 -53.77 3.90 -53.52
C PHE A 7 -52.40 3.89 -52.84
N ARG A 8 -51.93 5.05 -52.38
CA ARG A 8 -50.81 5.25 -51.47
C ARG A 8 -51.30 5.09 -50.05
N ILE A 9 -50.87 4.02 -49.34
CA ILE A 9 -51.00 3.88 -47.90
C ILE A 9 -49.71 4.37 -47.26
N THR A 10 -49.78 5.55 -46.64
CA THR A 10 -48.73 6.13 -45.80
C THR A 10 -48.69 5.38 -44.47
N LYS A 11 -47.67 4.54 -44.26
CA LYS A 11 -47.39 3.96 -42.95
C LYS A 11 -46.52 4.93 -42.16
N CYS A 12 -47.10 5.64 -41.19
CA CYS A 12 -46.40 6.30 -40.13
C CYS A 12 -45.72 5.24 -39.25
N ALA A 13 -44.42 5.10 -39.39
CA ALA A 13 -43.62 4.35 -38.45
C ALA A 13 -43.21 5.30 -37.30
N ILE A 14 -43.87 5.18 -36.15
CA ILE A 14 -43.45 5.80 -34.90
C ILE A 14 -42.24 5.04 -34.42
N THR A 15 -41.03 5.57 -34.64
CA THR A 15 -39.79 5.08 -34.08
C THR A 15 -39.68 5.61 -32.65
N ILE A 16 -40.03 4.79 -31.65
CA ILE A 16 -39.77 5.06 -30.24
C ILE A 16 -38.28 4.83 -30.03
N LEU A 17 -37.50 5.92 -29.96
CA LEU A 17 -36.13 5.93 -29.49
C LEU A 17 -36.15 5.74 -27.98
N LEU A 18 -36.06 4.48 -27.55
CA LEU A 18 -35.67 4.13 -26.19
C LEU A 18 -34.18 4.44 -26.05
N ALA A 19 -33.86 5.68 -25.67
CA ALA A 19 -32.55 6.01 -25.15
C ALA A 19 -32.36 5.28 -23.82
N SER A 20 -31.80 4.07 -23.87
CA SER A 20 -31.30 3.38 -22.70
C SER A 20 -30.11 4.17 -22.15
N TRP A 21 -30.39 5.05 -21.21
CA TRP A 21 -29.38 5.60 -20.34
C TRP A 21 -28.82 4.46 -19.47
N THR A 22 -27.85 3.74 -20.00
CA THR A 22 -26.93 2.96 -19.17
C THR A 22 -25.95 3.95 -18.52
N GLY A 23 -26.46 4.75 -17.57
CA GLY A 23 -25.62 5.41 -16.61
C GLY A 23 -24.89 4.30 -15.87
N SER A 24 -23.63 4.05 -16.23
CA SER A 24 -22.72 3.30 -15.39
C SER A 24 -22.68 4.06 -14.06
N LEU A 25 -23.44 3.58 -13.08
CA LEU A 25 -23.26 3.94 -11.70
C LEU A 25 -21.83 3.46 -11.37
N ALA A 26 -20.86 4.35 -11.52
CA ALA A 26 -19.54 4.15 -10.95
C ALA A 26 -19.80 3.86 -9.47
N ALA A 27 -19.67 2.59 -9.09
CA ALA A 27 -19.91 2.17 -7.72
C ALA A 27 -19.04 3.08 -6.85
N ASN A 28 -19.65 3.82 -5.92
CA ASN A 28 -18.96 4.70 -5.01
C ASN A 28 -18.12 3.82 -4.06
N TRP A 29 -16.94 3.40 -4.54
CA TRP A 29 -16.04 2.54 -3.80
C TRP A 29 -15.52 3.23 -2.53
N GLU A 30 -15.49 4.56 -2.50
CA GLU A 30 -15.08 5.36 -1.35
C GLU A 30 -15.99 5.10 -0.14
N ALA A 31 -17.28 4.89 -0.37
CA ALA A 31 -18.21 4.50 0.68
C ALA A 31 -17.95 3.09 1.26
N THR A 32 -17.14 2.27 0.57
CA THR A 32 -16.78 0.92 1.01
C THR A 32 -15.47 0.86 1.81
N LEU A 33 -14.77 1.99 1.98
CA LEU A 33 -13.56 2.04 2.80
C LEU A 33 -13.87 1.64 4.24
N SER A 34 -12.92 0.93 4.85
CA SER A 34 -12.99 0.60 6.27
C SER A 34 -12.93 1.88 7.09
N LYS A 35 -13.93 2.07 7.96
CA LYS A 35 -14.10 3.27 8.80
C LYS A 35 -14.03 2.94 10.29
N GLU A 36 -13.69 1.70 10.62
CA GLU A 36 -13.48 1.31 12.00
C GLU A 36 -12.40 2.22 12.62
N PRO A 37 -12.62 2.73 13.83
CA PRO A 37 -11.59 3.53 14.49
C PRO A 37 -10.33 2.70 14.71
N ALA A 38 -9.22 3.37 14.97
CA ALA A 38 -8.00 2.71 15.42
C ALA A 38 -8.35 1.79 16.61
N GLY A 39 -8.07 0.50 16.44
CA GLY A 39 -8.37 -0.50 17.44
C GLY A 39 -7.48 -0.33 18.67
N LYS A 40 -7.84 -1.04 19.74
CA LYS A 40 -7.00 -1.06 20.95
C LYS A 40 -5.77 -1.92 20.67
N PHE A 41 -4.61 -1.29 20.59
CA PHE A 41 -3.35 -2.03 20.62
C PHE A 41 -3.10 -2.60 22.00
N GLY A 42 -2.43 -3.75 22.08
CA GLY A 42 -1.45 -3.93 23.13
C GLY A 42 -0.38 -2.82 22.97
N GLU A 43 0.29 -2.46 24.03
CA GLU A 43 1.30 -1.39 23.98
C GLU A 43 2.32 -1.65 22.86
N LEU A 44 2.48 -0.69 21.96
CA LEU A 44 3.37 -0.80 20.83
C LEU A 44 4.79 -0.51 21.29
N ARG A 45 5.58 -1.53 21.51
CA ARG A 45 6.94 -1.38 22.00
C ARG A 45 7.88 -0.93 20.88
N PRO A 46 8.77 0.02 21.13
CA PRO A 46 9.85 0.34 20.21
C PRO A 46 10.66 -0.92 19.88
N LEU A 47 11.02 -1.08 18.61
CA LEU A 47 11.73 -2.26 18.14
C LEU A 47 12.64 -1.96 16.96
N ARG A 48 13.66 -2.81 16.82
CA ARG A 48 14.49 -2.92 15.62
C ARG A 48 14.29 -4.30 15.01
N ALA A 49 14.06 -4.35 13.71
CA ALA A 49 13.92 -5.61 13.00
C ALA A 49 14.73 -5.58 11.70
N SER A 50 15.31 -6.72 11.34
CA SER A 50 16.00 -6.89 10.06
C SER A 50 15.22 -7.85 9.16
N TYR A 51 15.26 -7.54 7.86
CA TYR A 51 14.58 -8.31 6.82
C TYR A 51 15.53 -8.66 5.69
N ARG A 52 15.31 -9.82 5.07
CA ARG A 52 15.83 -10.14 3.74
C ARG A 52 14.72 -10.00 2.71
N PHE A 53 15.10 -9.53 1.55
CA PHE A 53 14.23 -9.39 0.40
C PHE A 53 14.79 -10.18 -0.76
N GLY A 54 13.90 -10.72 -1.59
CA GLY A 54 14.37 -11.49 -2.71
C GLY A 54 13.31 -11.70 -3.79
N TRP A 55 13.71 -12.45 -4.80
CA TRP A 55 12.91 -12.79 -5.96
C TRP A 55 13.10 -14.25 -6.31
N SER A 56 11.98 -14.98 -6.48
CA SER A 56 11.98 -16.40 -6.85
C SER A 56 12.96 -17.25 -6.01
N GLY A 57 12.99 -17.02 -4.69
CA GLY A 57 13.84 -17.76 -3.74
C GLY A 57 15.26 -17.22 -3.57
N VAL A 58 15.74 -16.32 -4.44
CA VAL A 58 17.08 -15.72 -4.35
C VAL A 58 17.05 -14.44 -3.52
N THR A 59 17.90 -14.35 -2.50
CA THR A 59 18.05 -13.11 -1.72
C THR A 59 18.75 -12.04 -2.56
N ALA A 60 18.09 -10.89 -2.69
CA ALA A 60 18.55 -9.78 -3.53
C ALA A 60 18.91 -8.52 -2.73
N ALA A 61 18.33 -8.36 -1.54
CA ALA A 61 18.54 -7.19 -0.69
C ALA A 61 18.35 -7.53 0.78
N THR A 62 18.85 -6.64 1.64
CA THR A 62 18.60 -6.63 3.08
C THR A 62 18.09 -5.25 3.48
N GLY A 63 17.36 -5.18 4.60
CA GLY A 63 16.91 -3.92 5.17
C GLY A 63 16.69 -4.05 6.67
N GLU A 64 16.69 -2.90 7.32
CA GLU A 64 16.44 -2.77 8.74
C GLU A 64 15.35 -1.74 8.95
N ILE A 65 14.53 -1.95 9.95
CA ILE A 65 13.54 -0.98 10.43
C ILE A 65 13.77 -0.70 11.90
N HIS A 66 13.53 0.54 12.27
CA HIS A 66 13.50 1.01 13.64
C HIS A 66 12.15 1.71 13.86
N PHE A 67 11.31 1.09 14.67
CA PHE A 67 10.04 1.65 15.08
C PHE A 67 10.20 2.29 16.46
N THR A 68 9.74 3.52 16.60
CA THR A 68 9.83 4.31 17.84
C THR A 68 8.53 5.04 18.13
N LYS A 69 8.39 5.48 19.40
CA LYS A 69 7.35 6.39 19.86
C LYS A 69 8.05 7.62 20.46
N PRO A 70 8.51 8.57 19.61
CA PRO A 70 9.32 9.69 20.07
C PRO A 70 8.55 10.66 20.99
N SER A 71 7.22 10.64 20.94
CA SER A 71 6.33 11.41 21.82
C SER A 71 5.00 10.68 22.00
N ASN A 72 4.16 11.15 22.92
CA ASN A 72 2.86 10.50 23.19
C ASN A 72 1.88 10.55 22.00
N ASP A 73 2.07 11.51 21.10
CA ASP A 73 1.20 11.76 19.94
C ASP A 73 1.74 11.22 18.62
N ARG A 74 2.95 10.59 18.60
CA ARG A 74 3.60 10.18 17.34
C ARG A 74 4.19 8.78 17.40
N PHE A 75 3.95 8.03 16.34
CA PHE A 75 4.72 6.85 15.96
C PHE A 75 5.64 7.20 14.80
N GLN A 76 6.86 6.69 14.82
CA GLN A 76 7.85 6.88 13.77
C GLN A 76 8.44 5.53 13.36
N LEU A 77 8.55 5.34 12.04
CA LEU A 77 9.27 4.24 11.43
C LEU A 77 10.44 4.81 10.62
N GLU A 78 11.63 4.36 10.91
CA GLU A 78 12.80 4.55 10.07
C GLU A 78 13.18 3.21 9.45
N GLY A 79 13.60 3.24 8.19
CA GLY A 79 13.99 2.06 7.48
C GLY A 79 15.20 2.32 6.59
N THR A 80 16.04 1.31 6.45
CA THR A 80 17.13 1.27 5.48
C THR A 80 17.04 0.00 4.67
N GLY A 81 17.50 0.05 3.43
CA GLY A 81 17.55 -1.12 2.57
C GLY A 81 18.66 -1.00 1.55
N ARG A 82 19.24 -2.13 1.17
CA ARG A 82 20.27 -2.16 0.12
C ARG A 82 20.25 -3.49 -0.63
N THR A 83 20.51 -3.41 -1.91
CA THR A 83 20.80 -4.61 -2.71
C THR A 83 22.15 -5.22 -2.30
N ILE A 84 22.28 -6.54 -2.43
CA ILE A 84 23.48 -7.30 -2.02
C ILE A 84 23.95 -8.25 -3.13
N GLY A 85 25.18 -8.77 -2.99
CA GLY A 85 25.73 -9.81 -3.84
C GLY A 85 25.74 -9.41 -5.33
N LEU A 86 25.46 -10.37 -6.21
CA LEU A 86 25.39 -10.17 -7.66
C LEU A 86 24.34 -9.15 -8.07
N VAL A 87 23.20 -9.10 -7.35
CA VAL A 87 22.14 -8.11 -7.64
C VAL A 87 22.68 -6.69 -7.47
N ARG A 88 23.48 -6.44 -6.42
CA ARG A 88 24.13 -5.12 -6.22
C ARG A 88 25.14 -4.77 -7.30
N ALA A 89 25.88 -5.76 -7.78
CA ALA A 89 26.83 -5.55 -8.87
C ALA A 89 26.14 -5.09 -10.15
N LEU A 90 24.98 -5.65 -10.45
CA LEU A 90 24.18 -5.32 -11.63
C LEU A 90 23.30 -4.08 -11.42
N TRP A 91 22.69 -3.96 -10.25
CA TRP A 91 21.74 -2.92 -9.91
C TRP A 91 21.95 -2.44 -8.47
N LYS A 92 22.82 -1.44 -8.31
CA LYS A 92 23.05 -0.80 -7.02
C LYS A 92 21.83 0.03 -6.63
N LEU A 93 21.27 -0.27 -5.48
CA LEU A 93 20.20 0.51 -4.85
C LEU A 93 20.42 0.53 -3.34
N ASP A 94 20.46 1.74 -2.78
CA ASP A 94 20.38 2.00 -1.35
C ASP A 94 19.13 2.86 -1.09
N VAL A 95 18.35 2.49 -0.08
CA VAL A 95 17.08 3.16 0.26
C VAL A 95 17.10 3.57 1.72
N THR A 96 16.64 4.78 2.01
CA THR A 96 16.26 5.21 3.35
C THR A 96 14.79 5.61 3.32
N TYR A 97 14.09 5.30 4.41
CA TYR A 97 12.67 5.55 4.56
C TYR A 97 12.40 6.08 5.97
N ARG A 98 11.58 7.11 6.07
CA ARG A 98 11.06 7.64 7.33
C ARG A 98 9.59 7.95 7.17
N ALA A 99 8.77 7.50 8.10
CA ALA A 99 7.34 7.78 8.14
C ALA A 99 6.91 8.13 9.57
N VAL A 100 5.99 9.07 9.67
CA VAL A 100 5.42 9.54 10.93
C VAL A 100 3.90 9.44 10.85
N ALA A 101 3.30 8.87 11.89
CA ALA A 101 1.86 8.76 12.04
C ALA A 101 1.43 9.29 13.42
N ASN A 102 0.23 9.83 13.48
CA ASN A 102 -0.40 10.19 14.75
C ASN A 102 -0.69 8.91 15.56
N SER A 103 -0.35 8.88 16.84
CA SER A 103 -0.45 7.68 17.67
C SER A 103 -1.89 7.33 18.09
N GLN A 104 -2.81 8.26 18.04
CA GLN A 104 -4.21 8.05 18.44
C GLN A 104 -5.07 7.65 17.24
N THR A 105 -4.93 8.39 16.12
CA THR A 105 -5.73 8.16 14.92
C THR A 105 -5.08 7.21 13.93
N LEU A 106 -3.76 6.97 14.05
CA LEU A 106 -2.90 6.25 13.12
C LEU A 106 -2.84 6.88 11.72
N ALA A 107 -3.36 8.09 11.57
CA ALA A 107 -3.29 8.84 10.32
C ALA A 107 -1.82 9.23 10.04
N PRO A 108 -1.35 9.10 8.78
CA PRO A 108 -0.02 9.54 8.41
C PRO A 108 0.07 11.06 8.46
N THR A 109 1.24 11.57 8.79
CA THR A 109 1.54 13.02 8.71
C THR A 109 2.55 13.30 7.62
N GLU A 110 3.62 12.54 7.58
CA GLU A 110 4.67 12.67 6.56
C GLU A 110 5.37 11.34 6.27
N THR A 111 5.87 11.24 5.06
CA THR A 111 6.75 10.15 4.65
C THR A 111 7.88 10.73 3.80
N GLN A 112 9.11 10.32 4.08
CA GLN A 112 10.27 10.64 3.28
C GLN A 112 10.97 9.35 2.84
N GLN A 113 11.25 9.25 1.55
CA GLN A 113 12.00 8.14 0.95
C GLN A 113 13.13 8.69 0.12
N SER A 114 14.34 8.17 0.33
CA SER A 114 15.48 8.44 -0.54
C SER A 114 15.97 7.14 -1.17
N GLU A 115 16.13 7.17 -2.49
CA GLU A 115 16.63 6.06 -3.31
C GLU A 115 17.91 6.50 -4.01
N SER A 116 19.01 5.85 -3.69
CA SER A 116 20.31 6.10 -4.31
C SER A 116 20.67 4.95 -5.23
N TYR A 117 20.67 5.24 -6.52
CA TYR A 117 21.12 4.35 -7.59
C TYR A 117 22.58 4.65 -7.94
N ARG A 118 23.19 3.88 -8.85
CA ARG A 118 24.56 4.13 -9.31
C ARG A 118 24.73 5.51 -9.97
N SER A 119 23.74 5.95 -10.71
CA SER A 119 23.79 7.15 -11.57
C SER A 119 22.83 8.26 -11.17
N LYS A 120 21.96 8.03 -10.19
CA LYS A 120 20.94 9.02 -9.78
C LYS A 120 20.49 8.82 -8.36
N LYS A 121 20.03 9.91 -7.75
CA LYS A 121 19.33 9.92 -6.47
C LYS A 121 17.92 10.46 -6.66
N ILE A 122 16.98 9.87 -5.96
CA ILE A 122 15.59 10.29 -5.96
C ILE A 122 15.17 10.47 -4.50
N VAL A 123 14.62 11.62 -4.18
CA VAL A 123 14.01 11.88 -2.87
C VAL A 123 12.53 12.15 -3.09
N THR A 124 11.69 11.42 -2.40
CA THR A 124 10.24 11.62 -2.41
C THR A 124 9.80 12.01 -1.00
N HIS A 125 9.12 13.13 -0.91
CA HIS A 125 8.49 13.60 0.32
C HIS A 125 6.98 13.65 0.13
N LEU A 126 6.23 13.05 1.05
CA LEU A 126 4.78 13.05 1.10
C LEU A 126 4.34 13.81 2.36
N THR A 127 3.46 14.76 2.19
CA THR A 127 2.79 15.46 3.29
C THR A 127 1.31 15.15 3.22
N PHE A 128 0.79 14.54 4.27
CA PHE A 128 -0.61 14.12 4.36
C PHE A 128 -1.43 15.17 5.10
N THR A 129 -2.65 15.38 4.61
CA THR A 129 -3.65 16.28 5.21
C THR A 129 -5.01 15.56 5.25
N SER A 130 -5.99 16.16 5.89
CA SER A 130 -7.38 15.63 5.89
C SER A 130 -8.01 15.57 4.49
N SER A 131 -7.49 16.31 3.51
CA SER A 131 -8.03 16.38 2.15
C SER A 131 -7.24 15.53 1.13
N GLY A 132 -6.10 14.94 1.53
CA GLY A 132 -5.28 14.15 0.62
C GLY A 132 -3.79 14.21 0.91
N VAL A 133 -2.96 14.11 -0.12
CA VAL A 133 -1.50 14.09 -0.02
C VAL A 133 -0.84 15.00 -1.06
N THR A 134 0.15 15.77 -0.64
CA THR A 134 1.09 16.48 -1.51
C THR A 134 2.37 15.69 -1.62
N ARG A 135 2.79 15.40 -2.84
CA ARG A 135 4.06 14.72 -3.15
C ARG A 135 5.05 15.67 -3.79
N ALA A 136 6.19 15.90 -3.13
CA ALA A 136 7.37 16.53 -3.73
C ALA A 136 8.39 15.43 -4.08
N ARG A 137 8.81 15.35 -5.34
CA ARG A 137 9.79 14.37 -5.82
C ARG A 137 10.94 15.09 -6.49
N THR A 138 12.15 14.92 -5.94
CA THR A 138 13.39 15.50 -6.43
C THR A 138 14.24 14.41 -7.07
N GLU A 139 14.68 14.61 -8.31
CA GLU A 139 15.61 13.73 -9.02
C GLU A 139 16.91 14.48 -9.29
N GLY A 140 18.03 13.81 -9.04
CA GLY A 140 19.37 14.38 -9.15
C GLY A 140 19.91 14.94 -7.86
N GLU A 141 21.10 15.58 -7.93
CA GLU A 141 21.80 16.20 -6.80
C GLU A 141 22.36 17.57 -7.19
N GLY A 142 22.57 18.42 -6.19
CA GLY A 142 23.15 19.76 -6.39
C GLY A 142 22.29 20.65 -7.30
N ALA A 143 22.94 21.49 -8.11
CA ALA A 143 22.27 22.44 -9.01
C ALA A 143 21.47 21.78 -10.15
N ALA A 144 21.73 20.51 -10.48
CA ALA A 144 21.01 19.74 -11.49
C ALA A 144 19.74 19.07 -10.96
N ALA A 145 19.45 19.15 -9.67
CA ALA A 145 18.28 18.55 -9.07
C ALA A 145 16.97 19.17 -9.59
N LYS A 146 16.02 18.33 -9.98
CA LYS A 146 14.69 18.76 -10.45
C LYS A 146 13.61 18.27 -9.51
N THR A 147 12.82 19.20 -8.96
CA THR A 147 11.69 18.88 -8.09
C THR A 147 10.38 19.00 -8.85
N THR A 148 9.53 18.00 -8.68
CA THR A 148 8.16 17.97 -9.21
C THR A 148 7.20 17.79 -8.06
N THR A 149 6.22 18.68 -7.94
CA THR A 149 5.15 18.61 -6.93
C THR A 149 3.84 18.16 -7.59
N ARG A 150 3.10 17.31 -6.88
CA ARG A 150 1.77 16.84 -7.30
C ARG A 150 0.89 16.64 -6.08
N ASP A 151 -0.36 17.07 -6.21
CA ASP A 151 -1.40 16.81 -5.24
C ASP A 151 -2.29 15.66 -5.68
N PHE A 152 -2.72 14.86 -4.71
CA PHE A 152 -3.75 13.86 -4.89
C PHE A 152 -4.82 14.04 -3.81
N ARG A 153 -6.03 14.36 -4.25
CA ARG A 153 -7.15 14.68 -3.35
C ARG A 153 -8.00 13.44 -3.11
N LEU A 154 -7.86 12.89 -1.95
CA LEU A 154 -8.70 11.82 -1.40
C LEU A 154 -8.52 11.87 0.13
N PRO A 155 -9.59 12.02 0.92
CA PRO A 155 -9.48 11.95 2.37
C PRO A 155 -9.11 10.54 2.85
N ASP A 156 -8.71 10.42 4.08
CA ASP A 156 -8.41 9.14 4.76
C ASP A 156 -7.37 8.26 4.05
N LEU A 157 -6.40 8.90 3.38
CA LEU A 157 -5.27 8.21 2.79
C LEU A 157 -4.27 7.74 3.85
N PHE A 158 -3.83 6.51 3.71
CA PHE A 158 -2.72 5.93 4.46
C PHE A 158 -1.42 5.96 3.64
N ASP A 159 -0.28 6.05 4.32
CA ASP A 159 0.99 5.55 3.78
C ASP A 159 1.17 4.07 4.14
N LEU A 160 2.30 3.45 3.79
CA LEU A 160 2.53 2.04 4.10
C LEU A 160 2.64 1.78 5.61
N HIS A 161 3.26 2.71 6.35
CA HIS A 161 3.47 2.58 7.78
C HIS A 161 2.14 2.68 8.54
N SER A 162 1.37 3.73 8.28
CA SER A 162 0.07 3.96 8.92
C SER A 162 -0.96 2.88 8.56
N ALA A 163 -0.95 2.37 7.31
CA ALA A 163 -1.77 1.23 6.91
C ALA A 163 -1.43 -0.04 7.70
N ALA A 164 -0.13 -0.30 7.90
CA ALA A 164 0.32 -1.43 8.72
C ALA A 164 -0.08 -1.25 10.18
N LEU A 165 0.07 -0.05 10.76
CA LEU A 165 -0.37 0.27 12.12
C LEU A 165 -1.87 0.09 12.28
N TYR A 166 -2.66 0.58 11.32
CA TYR A 166 -4.10 0.45 11.33
C TYR A 166 -4.54 -1.03 11.31
N LEU A 167 -4.02 -1.82 10.37
CA LEU A 167 -4.32 -3.27 10.31
C LEU A 167 -3.91 -3.98 11.58
N ARG A 168 -2.72 -3.66 12.12
CA ARG A 168 -2.22 -4.21 13.37
C ARG A 168 -3.19 -3.92 14.53
N SER A 169 -3.87 -2.77 14.54
CA SER A 169 -4.80 -2.38 15.59
C SER A 169 -6.13 -3.15 15.55
N GLN A 170 -6.46 -3.77 14.43
CA GLN A 170 -7.75 -4.41 14.22
C GLN A 170 -7.77 -5.85 14.76
N PRO A 171 -8.95 -6.41 15.05
CA PRO A 171 -9.08 -7.79 15.59
C PRO A 171 -8.50 -8.87 14.67
N LEU A 172 -8.45 -8.64 13.36
CA LEU A 172 -8.01 -9.58 12.33
C LEU A 172 -8.72 -10.94 12.44
N THR A 173 -10.04 -10.90 12.59
CA THR A 173 -10.90 -12.10 12.63
C THR A 173 -10.95 -12.73 11.24
N GLN A 174 -10.89 -14.07 11.18
CA GLN A 174 -10.95 -14.79 9.90
C GLN A 174 -12.21 -14.42 9.12
N GLY A 175 -12.05 -14.16 7.82
CA GLY A 175 -13.09 -13.69 6.92
C GLY A 175 -13.27 -12.17 6.87
N SER A 176 -12.70 -11.41 7.82
CA SER A 176 -12.74 -9.94 7.76
C SER A 176 -12.01 -9.40 6.54
N VAL A 177 -12.56 -8.33 5.96
CA VAL A 177 -12.00 -7.63 4.80
C VAL A 177 -11.83 -6.16 5.13
N TYR A 178 -10.59 -5.68 5.11
CA TYR A 178 -10.25 -4.27 5.29
C TYR A 178 -9.96 -3.64 3.92
N ARG A 179 -10.56 -2.48 3.67
CA ARG A 179 -10.41 -1.71 2.44
C ARG A 179 -9.79 -0.37 2.78
N LEU A 180 -8.54 -0.17 2.34
CA LEU A 180 -7.75 1.01 2.67
C LEU A 180 -7.32 1.73 1.40
N ALA A 181 -7.46 3.04 1.38
CA ALA A 181 -6.85 3.88 0.36
C ALA A 181 -5.41 4.20 0.78
N VAL A 182 -4.42 3.73 0.01
CA VAL A 182 -2.99 3.82 0.37
C VAL A 182 -2.21 4.57 -0.71
N TYR A 183 -1.36 5.50 -0.30
CA TYR A 183 -0.46 6.25 -1.18
C TYR A 183 1.00 6.00 -0.78
N PRO A 184 1.64 4.92 -1.28
CA PRO A 184 2.97 4.51 -0.80
C PRO A 184 4.13 5.41 -1.26
N ALA A 185 4.06 5.99 -2.46
CA ALA A 185 5.09 6.89 -2.99
C ALA A 185 4.64 7.74 -4.19
N THR A 186 4.04 7.12 -5.23
CA THR A 186 3.78 7.80 -6.51
C THR A 186 2.36 7.70 -7.00
N ASN A 187 1.63 6.69 -6.60
CA ASN A 187 0.25 6.43 -7.01
C ASN A 187 -0.56 6.01 -5.81
N ALA A 188 -1.86 6.29 -5.85
CA ALA A 188 -2.82 5.79 -4.89
C ALA A 188 -3.32 4.39 -5.28
N TYR A 189 -3.64 3.59 -4.28
CA TYR A 189 -4.18 2.23 -4.44
C TYR A 189 -5.30 1.99 -3.45
N LEU A 190 -6.35 1.32 -3.89
CA LEU A 190 -7.31 0.68 -3.01
C LEU A 190 -6.78 -0.73 -2.69
N ALA A 191 -6.41 -0.92 -1.43
CA ALA A 191 -5.96 -2.19 -0.89
C ALA A 191 -7.13 -2.95 -0.29
N TYR A 192 -7.31 -4.20 -0.71
CA TYR A 192 -8.22 -5.17 -0.11
C TYR A 192 -7.38 -6.16 0.69
N VAL A 193 -7.52 -6.15 2.00
CA VAL A 193 -6.81 -7.06 2.91
C VAL A 193 -7.82 -8.01 3.53
N THR A 194 -7.76 -9.28 3.15
CA THR A 194 -8.65 -10.32 3.67
C THR A 194 -7.91 -11.21 4.65
N VAL A 195 -8.46 -11.42 5.84
CA VAL A 195 -7.94 -12.39 6.81
C VAL A 195 -8.36 -13.79 6.40
N THR A 196 -7.42 -14.60 5.91
CA THR A 196 -7.73 -15.91 5.33
C THR A 196 -7.59 -17.08 6.29
N GLY A 197 -6.88 -16.90 7.40
CA GLY A 197 -6.72 -17.97 8.41
C GLY A 197 -5.53 -17.74 9.31
N ARG A 198 -5.17 -18.81 10.03
CA ARG A 198 -4.01 -18.88 10.93
C ARG A 198 -3.21 -20.13 10.65
N GLU A 199 -1.89 -20.01 10.70
CA GLU A 199 -0.96 -21.13 10.52
C GLU A 199 0.36 -20.88 11.26
N LYS A 200 1.16 -21.91 11.45
CA LYS A 200 2.53 -21.76 11.97
C LYS A 200 3.46 -21.36 10.83
N VAL A 201 4.27 -20.34 11.07
CA VAL A 201 5.26 -19.83 10.12
C VAL A 201 6.62 -19.80 10.77
N SER A 202 7.59 -20.45 10.13
CA SER A 202 8.99 -20.41 10.53
C SER A 202 9.74 -19.43 9.63
N VAL A 203 10.43 -18.50 10.28
CA VAL A 203 11.36 -17.53 9.68
C VAL A 203 12.67 -17.59 10.45
N ARG A 204 13.73 -16.92 10.01
CA ARG A 204 15.00 -16.95 10.73
C ARG A 204 14.90 -16.42 12.17
N ALA A 205 14.03 -15.48 12.44
CA ALA A 205 13.79 -14.92 13.76
C ALA A 205 13.11 -15.91 14.74
N GLY A 206 12.55 -17.02 14.26
CA GLY A 206 11.86 -18.02 15.08
C GLY A 206 10.64 -18.62 14.40
N THR A 207 9.89 -19.42 15.16
CA THR A 207 8.61 -20.01 14.74
C THR A 207 7.46 -19.33 15.48
N TYR A 208 6.47 -18.88 14.74
CA TYR A 208 5.33 -18.09 15.24
C TYR A 208 4.00 -18.71 14.84
N ASN A 209 3.00 -18.58 15.69
CA ASN A 209 1.63 -18.64 15.22
C ASN A 209 1.38 -17.35 14.43
N ALA A 210 0.82 -17.44 13.24
CA ALA A 210 0.68 -16.31 12.34
C ALA A 210 -0.74 -16.19 11.82
N ILE A 211 -1.19 -14.95 11.65
CA ILE A 211 -2.40 -14.59 10.92
C ILE A 211 -2.01 -14.39 9.47
N LYS A 212 -2.74 -15.06 8.57
CA LYS A 212 -2.53 -15.00 7.14
C LYS A 212 -3.48 -14.02 6.49
N LEU A 213 -2.93 -13.07 5.75
CA LEU A 213 -3.66 -12.00 5.06
C LEU A 213 -3.46 -12.15 3.54
N ASP A 214 -4.53 -12.07 2.77
CA ASP A 214 -4.49 -11.92 1.30
C ASP A 214 -4.65 -10.44 0.95
N LEU A 215 -3.68 -9.88 0.23
CA LEU A 215 -3.68 -8.49 -0.23
C LEU A 215 -3.90 -8.43 -1.74
N ARG A 216 -4.89 -7.64 -2.15
CA ARG A 216 -5.12 -7.28 -3.54
C ARG A 216 -5.15 -5.77 -3.70
N LEU A 217 -4.68 -5.27 -4.82
CA LEU A 217 -4.58 -3.85 -5.11
C LEU A 217 -5.33 -3.51 -6.40
N LYS A 218 -6.06 -2.39 -6.35
CA LYS A 218 -6.50 -1.66 -7.53
C LYS A 218 -5.85 -0.27 -7.52
N ARG A 219 -5.39 0.20 -8.65
CA ARG A 219 -4.88 1.57 -8.75
C ARG A 219 -6.05 2.53 -8.71
N ILE A 220 -5.89 3.64 -7.99
CA ILE A 220 -6.83 4.76 -8.01
C ILE A 220 -6.27 5.79 -8.98
N GLY A 221 -7.00 6.07 -10.04
CA GLY A 221 -6.64 7.05 -11.07
C GLY A 221 -6.88 8.49 -10.62
N LYS A 222 -6.61 9.44 -11.52
CA LYS A 222 -6.70 10.88 -11.22
C LYS A 222 -8.12 11.34 -10.91
N HIS A 223 -9.13 10.72 -11.52
CA HIS A 223 -10.54 11.00 -11.32
C HIS A 223 -11.23 9.97 -10.42
N LEU A 224 -10.45 9.33 -9.55
CA LEU A 224 -10.86 8.31 -8.58
C LEU A 224 -11.41 7.02 -9.21
N GLU A 225 -11.19 6.81 -10.50
CA GLU A 225 -11.51 5.55 -11.17
C GLU A 225 -10.59 4.41 -10.68
N LEU A 226 -11.15 3.20 -10.57
CA LEU A 226 -10.39 2.02 -10.17
C LEU A 226 -9.88 1.25 -11.37
N GLU A 227 -8.57 1.12 -11.48
CA GLU A 227 -7.88 0.38 -12.52
C GLU A 227 -7.21 -0.89 -11.98
N PRO A 228 -7.13 -1.98 -12.76
CA PRO A 228 -6.31 -3.13 -12.38
C PRO A 228 -4.84 -2.74 -12.20
N HIS A 229 -4.18 -3.30 -11.19
CA HIS A 229 -2.74 -3.10 -11.04
C HIS A 229 -1.98 -3.92 -12.10
N LYS A 230 -1.20 -3.26 -12.98
CA LYS A 230 -0.58 -3.89 -14.17
C LYS A 230 0.46 -4.96 -13.83
N LYS A 231 1.22 -4.77 -12.76
CA LYS A 231 2.39 -5.62 -12.42
C LYS A 231 2.17 -6.49 -11.17
N PHE A 232 1.34 -6.07 -10.25
CA PHE A 232 1.05 -6.77 -9.01
C PHE A 232 -0.25 -7.56 -9.18
N ARG A 233 -0.25 -8.82 -8.77
CA ARG A 233 -1.44 -9.68 -8.82
C ARG A 233 -2.08 -9.81 -7.45
N ARG A 234 -1.30 -10.28 -6.49
CA ARG A 234 -1.70 -10.42 -5.08
C ARG A 234 -0.46 -10.56 -4.20
N ALA A 235 -0.62 -10.35 -2.91
CA ALA A 235 0.37 -10.77 -1.94
C ALA A 235 -0.27 -11.54 -0.80
N THR A 236 0.51 -12.43 -0.19
CA THR A 236 0.20 -13.03 1.10
C THR A 236 1.12 -12.39 2.14
N ILE A 237 0.55 -11.97 3.25
CA ILE A 237 1.26 -11.36 4.38
C ILE A 237 0.98 -12.23 5.61
N TRP A 238 2.04 -12.60 6.32
CA TRP A 238 1.94 -13.27 7.61
C TRP A 238 2.37 -12.31 8.70
N VAL A 239 1.47 -12.08 9.65
CA VAL A 239 1.78 -11.31 10.86
C VAL A 239 1.69 -12.23 12.08
N SER A 240 2.52 -12.00 13.09
CA SER A 240 2.46 -12.82 14.32
C SER A 240 1.11 -12.69 15.01
N ASP A 241 0.57 -13.81 15.51
CA ASP A 241 -0.72 -13.83 16.22
C ASP A 241 -0.50 -13.62 17.73
N ASP A 242 0.11 -12.49 18.04
CA ASP A 242 0.40 -12.01 19.40
C ASP A 242 0.16 -10.48 19.47
N ALA A 243 0.45 -9.87 20.61
CA ALA A 243 0.27 -8.42 20.80
C ALA A 243 1.18 -7.58 19.89
N GLU A 244 2.31 -8.11 19.45
CA GLU A 244 3.28 -7.38 18.65
C GLU A 244 2.89 -7.30 17.17
N ARG A 245 2.12 -8.27 16.65
CA ARG A 245 1.68 -8.31 15.25
C ARG A 245 2.82 -8.03 14.25
N LEU A 246 3.97 -8.68 14.50
CA LEU A 246 5.16 -8.51 13.65
C LEU A 246 4.89 -9.02 12.24
N ILE A 247 5.32 -8.28 11.22
CA ILE A 247 5.33 -8.80 9.85
C ILE A 247 6.43 -9.86 9.77
N LEU A 248 6.05 -11.13 9.64
CA LEU A 248 6.95 -12.27 9.57
C LEU A 248 7.45 -12.52 8.16
N ARG A 249 6.51 -12.52 7.21
CA ARG A 249 6.78 -12.76 5.80
C ARG A 249 5.76 -12.05 4.93
N ILE A 250 6.22 -11.59 3.78
CA ILE A 250 5.39 -11.10 2.67
C ILE A 250 5.81 -11.86 1.42
N GLU A 251 4.86 -12.41 0.66
CA GLU A 251 5.10 -12.99 -0.65
C GLU A 251 4.16 -12.33 -1.65
N ALA A 252 4.69 -11.65 -2.64
CA ALA A 252 3.90 -10.96 -3.65
C ALA A 252 4.12 -11.55 -5.04
N GLN A 253 3.03 -11.97 -5.68
CA GLN A 253 3.03 -12.41 -7.06
C GLN A 253 3.03 -11.19 -7.97
N VAL A 254 4.11 -11.03 -8.72
CA VAL A 254 4.27 -9.98 -9.72
C VAL A 254 4.23 -10.58 -11.12
N PHE A 255 4.25 -9.72 -12.15
CA PHE A 255 4.19 -10.19 -13.54
C PHE A 255 5.24 -11.25 -13.87
N VAL A 256 6.44 -11.16 -13.29
CA VAL A 256 7.51 -12.15 -13.45
C VAL A 256 7.91 -12.67 -12.08
N GLY A 257 7.40 -13.84 -11.68
CA GLY A 257 7.79 -14.56 -10.46
C GLY A 257 7.18 -14.01 -9.17
N THR A 258 7.81 -14.37 -8.06
CA THR A 258 7.40 -13.98 -6.70
C THR A 258 8.50 -13.19 -6.02
N VAL A 259 8.17 -12.02 -5.50
CA VAL A 259 9.04 -11.25 -4.60
C VAL A 259 8.66 -11.57 -3.16
N PHE A 260 9.65 -11.58 -2.27
CA PHE A 260 9.41 -11.84 -0.85
C PHE A 260 10.17 -10.87 0.05
N ALA A 261 9.62 -10.66 1.25
CA ALA A 261 10.30 -10.10 2.41
C ALA A 261 10.14 -11.08 3.57
N GLU A 262 11.20 -11.31 4.36
CA GLU A 262 11.19 -12.25 5.48
C GLU A 262 11.98 -11.71 6.66
N LEU A 263 11.36 -11.76 7.84
CA LEU A 263 11.96 -11.35 9.10
C LEU A 263 13.18 -12.21 9.45
N GLN A 264 14.32 -11.57 9.71
CA GLN A 264 15.57 -12.23 10.06
C GLN A 264 15.88 -12.14 11.54
N SER A 265 15.60 -11.00 12.14
CA SER A 265 15.76 -10.76 13.57
C SER A 265 14.85 -9.66 14.05
N VAL A 266 14.48 -9.67 15.31
CA VAL A 266 13.77 -8.61 16.01
C VAL A 266 14.35 -8.41 17.39
N ARG A 267 14.51 -7.17 17.81
CA ARG A 267 14.89 -6.77 19.17
C ARG A 267 13.98 -5.63 19.60
N PHE A 268 13.44 -5.76 20.80
CA PHE A 268 12.66 -4.69 21.42
C PHE A 268 13.61 -3.78 22.19
N ASP A 269 13.45 -2.48 22.00
CA ASP A 269 14.18 -1.51 22.80
C ASP A 269 13.62 -1.59 24.24
N HIS A 270 14.49 -1.60 25.22
CA HIS A 270 14.08 -1.54 26.62
C HIS A 270 13.44 -0.16 26.86
N PRO A 271 12.33 -0.07 27.62
CA PRO A 271 11.86 1.22 28.07
C PRO A 271 13.02 1.87 28.84
N ASN A 272 13.42 3.08 28.39
CA ASN A 272 14.41 3.87 29.12
C ASN A 272 13.94 3.97 30.57
N GLN A 273 14.72 3.41 31.49
CA GLN A 273 14.65 3.78 32.89
C GLN A 273 15.19 5.22 32.95
N GLY A 274 14.30 6.18 32.76
CA GLY A 274 14.55 7.59 32.96
C GLY A 274 13.92 8.05 34.26
#